data_bd4204294708806628599738644a8f15
#
_entry.id   bd4204294708806628599738644a8f15
#
_cell.length_a   1.000
_cell.length_b   1.000
_cell.length_c   1.000
_cell.angle_alpha   90.00
_cell.angle_beta   90.00
_cell.angle_gamma   90.00
#
_symmetry.space_group_name_H-M   'P 1'
#
loop_
_entity.id
_entity.type
_entity.pdbx_description
1 polymer ?
#
loop_
_entity_poly.entity_id
_entity_poly.type
_entity_poly.pdbx_seq_one_letter_code
_entity_poly.pdbx_strand_id
1 'polypeptide(L)'
;MTPSMYRIDYVFERYFPQYWSERLCFRIDGWKHMVVGTKSGLLCYFTVNHYYGGTDADFDFFVHTGPKRKKAIMSDCVHIFLIGPQGSGKTTLAKELERRGYEQILAYTTRPPRDNEIEGVDYHFVTESEFENAFLDGELTCVRTYSTVFGVWSYAFAWSDLYRAVDSVAVIDPESYLHIYDQIENVFGIYLDVPDDVRKARLLVRGDDPEEIDRRMEADAMDFSSIDMCFKEVCKLRIGMVRRPDIDADRIESHVRAFRNRILRGENMAYDEG
;
A
#
# COMPACT_ATOMS: atom_id res chain seq x y z
N MET A 1 1.01 -3.80 -30.72
CA MET A 1 0.55 -3.54 -29.32
C MET A 1 1.08 -4.66 -28.46
N THR A 2 1.74 -4.35 -27.35
CA THR A 2 2.23 -5.36 -26.40
C THR A 2 1.07 -5.85 -25.53
N PRO A 3 1.08 -7.09 -25.03
CA PRO A 3 0.01 -7.63 -24.17
C PRO A 3 -0.35 -6.72 -22.99
N SER A 4 0.61 -6.00 -22.43
CA SER A 4 0.42 -5.01 -21.34
C SER A 4 -0.48 -3.83 -21.72
N MET A 5 -0.54 -3.41 -23.00
CA MET A 5 -1.42 -2.33 -23.43
C MET A 5 -2.90 -2.74 -23.43
N TYR A 6 -3.21 -3.99 -23.79
CA TYR A 6 -4.60 -4.48 -23.78
C TYR A 6 -5.22 -4.50 -22.39
N ARG A 7 -4.42 -4.72 -21.36
CA ARG A 7 -4.93 -4.78 -19.98
C ARG A 7 -5.10 -3.43 -19.35
N ILE A 8 -4.23 -2.48 -19.64
CA ILE A 8 -4.43 -1.09 -19.21
C ILE A 8 -5.69 -0.54 -19.84
N ASP A 9 -5.93 -0.86 -21.11
CA ASP A 9 -7.17 -0.53 -21.79
C ASP A 9 -8.37 -1.14 -21.09
N TYR A 10 -8.30 -2.41 -20.70
CA TYR A 10 -9.37 -3.10 -19.98
C TYR A 10 -9.64 -2.47 -18.60
N VAL A 11 -8.60 -2.18 -17.81
CA VAL A 11 -8.74 -1.53 -16.50
C VAL A 11 -9.33 -0.14 -16.68
N PHE A 12 -8.85 0.64 -17.63
CA PHE A 12 -9.36 1.97 -17.90
C PHE A 12 -10.80 1.96 -18.42
N GLU A 13 -11.15 1.01 -19.30
CA GLU A 13 -12.52 0.79 -19.78
C GLU A 13 -13.47 0.36 -18.65
N ARG A 14 -13.00 -0.47 -17.73
CA ARG A 14 -13.78 -0.96 -16.61
C ARG A 14 -14.04 0.13 -15.55
N TYR A 15 -13.00 0.84 -15.13
CA TYR A 15 -13.10 1.81 -14.03
C TYR A 15 -13.41 3.24 -14.49
N PHE A 16 -13.20 3.56 -15.77
CA PHE A 16 -13.41 4.90 -16.34
C PHE A 16 -14.14 4.86 -17.68
N PRO A 17 -15.27 4.14 -17.81
CA PRO A 17 -15.95 3.98 -19.09
C PRO A 17 -16.36 5.31 -19.73
N GLN A 18 -16.71 6.30 -18.91
CA GLN A 18 -17.09 7.64 -19.35
C GLN A 18 -15.93 8.43 -19.98
N TYR A 19 -14.68 8.09 -19.67
CA TYR A 19 -13.49 8.76 -20.19
C TYR A 19 -12.77 7.94 -21.27
N TRP A 20 -13.32 6.79 -21.63
CA TRP A 20 -12.68 5.87 -22.59
C TRP A 20 -12.32 6.54 -23.91
N SER A 21 -13.22 7.37 -24.46
CA SER A 21 -13.00 8.09 -25.73
C SER A 21 -12.05 9.28 -25.62
N GLU A 22 -11.81 9.76 -24.39
CA GLU A 22 -10.97 10.93 -24.12
C GLU A 22 -9.54 10.59 -23.71
N ARG A 23 -9.25 9.28 -23.54
CA ARG A 23 -7.97 8.82 -22.99
C ARG A 23 -6.79 9.29 -23.83
N LEU A 24 -5.77 9.76 -23.13
CA LEU A 24 -4.46 10.09 -23.66
C LEU A 24 -3.44 9.21 -22.94
N CYS A 25 -2.76 8.32 -23.65
CA CYS A 25 -1.76 7.45 -23.06
C CYS A 25 -0.38 8.10 -23.15
N PHE A 26 0.27 8.29 -22.03
CA PHE A 26 1.64 8.78 -21.92
C PHE A 26 2.51 7.68 -21.32
N ARG A 27 3.67 7.45 -21.91
CA ARG A 27 4.67 6.51 -21.39
C ARG A 27 5.67 7.31 -20.57
N ILE A 28 5.82 6.96 -19.30
CA ILE A 28 6.87 7.48 -18.42
C ILE A 28 7.74 6.32 -17.98
N ASP A 29 9.05 6.47 -18.04
CA ASP A 29 10.10 5.55 -17.56
C ASP A 29 9.91 4.07 -17.88
N GLY A 30 10.31 3.67 -19.08
CA GLY A 30 10.39 2.27 -19.44
C GLY A 30 9.02 1.55 -19.45
N TRP A 31 9.05 0.24 -19.21
CA TRP A 31 7.84 -0.61 -19.30
C TRP A 31 7.03 -0.70 -18.00
N LYS A 32 7.49 -0.10 -16.92
CA LYS A 32 6.91 -0.28 -15.59
C LYS A 32 5.83 0.76 -15.20
N HIS A 33 5.88 1.95 -15.77
CA HIS A 33 4.94 3.01 -15.44
C HIS A 33 4.26 3.56 -16.67
N MET A 34 2.94 3.69 -16.62
CA MET A 34 2.14 4.35 -17.62
C MET A 34 1.24 5.39 -16.97
N VAL A 35 1.18 6.58 -17.55
CA VAL A 35 0.22 7.60 -17.16
C VAL A 35 -0.84 7.65 -18.23
N VAL A 36 -2.09 7.56 -17.84
CA VAL A 36 -3.24 7.81 -18.69
C VAL A 36 -3.93 9.06 -18.20
N GLY A 37 -4.00 10.06 -19.06
CA GLY A 37 -4.75 11.28 -18.80
C GLY A 37 -6.01 11.32 -19.66
N THR A 38 -6.94 12.16 -19.27
CA THR A 38 -8.09 12.51 -20.11
C THR A 38 -8.01 13.99 -20.48
N LYS A 39 -8.73 14.36 -21.54
CA LYS A 39 -8.84 15.78 -21.95
C LYS A 39 -9.50 16.65 -20.86
N SER A 40 -10.31 16.04 -20.02
CA SER A 40 -10.95 16.67 -18.86
C SER A 40 -10.02 16.81 -17.63
N GLY A 41 -8.78 16.32 -17.70
CA GLY A 41 -7.75 16.52 -16.67
C GLY A 41 -7.65 15.39 -15.63
N LEU A 42 -8.35 14.27 -15.80
CA LEU A 42 -8.15 13.09 -14.97
C LEU A 42 -6.79 12.48 -15.32
N LEU A 43 -5.96 12.23 -14.31
CA LEU A 43 -4.68 11.54 -14.45
C LEU A 43 -4.72 10.24 -13.66
N CYS A 44 -4.48 9.13 -14.34
CA CYS A 44 -4.34 7.81 -13.74
C CYS A 44 -2.91 7.34 -13.95
N TYR A 45 -2.26 6.92 -12.87
CA TYR A 45 -0.92 6.35 -12.91
C TYR A 45 -1.06 4.84 -12.77
N PHE A 46 -0.52 4.10 -13.72
CA PHE A 46 -0.52 2.64 -13.72
C PHE A 46 0.91 2.16 -13.53
N THR A 47 1.14 1.34 -12.50
CA THR A 47 2.35 0.56 -12.37
C THR A 47 2.04 -0.86 -12.81
N VAL A 48 2.77 -1.38 -13.77
CA VAL A 48 2.60 -2.76 -14.28
C VAL A 48 3.72 -3.61 -13.71
N ASN A 49 3.36 -4.51 -12.81
CA ASN A 49 4.28 -5.54 -12.32
C ASN A 49 4.20 -6.76 -13.25
N HIS A 50 5.32 -7.14 -13.85
CA HIS A 50 5.41 -8.36 -14.65
C HIS A 50 5.49 -9.58 -13.73
N TYR A 51 4.47 -10.43 -13.80
CA TYR A 51 4.52 -11.78 -13.26
C TYR A 51 5.17 -12.72 -14.29
N TYR A 52 6.19 -13.45 -13.86
CA TYR A 52 6.83 -14.51 -14.65
C TYR A 52 6.02 -15.81 -14.50
N GLY A 53 4.90 -15.91 -15.18
CA GLY A 53 4.05 -17.11 -15.14
C GLY A 53 3.47 -17.48 -16.51
N GLY A 54 3.65 -16.69 -17.52
CA GLY A 54 3.39 -17.05 -18.93
C GLY A 54 1.94 -17.04 -19.39
N THR A 55 0.96 -16.62 -18.59
CA THR A 55 -0.41 -16.38 -19.06
C THR A 55 -0.83 -14.95 -18.76
N ASP A 56 -1.68 -14.38 -19.63
CA ASP A 56 -2.20 -13.01 -19.50
C ASP A 56 -3.02 -12.75 -18.21
N ALA A 57 -3.10 -13.73 -17.29
CA ALA A 57 -3.89 -13.67 -16.09
C ALA A 57 -3.21 -12.99 -14.88
N ASP A 58 -1.90 -12.79 -14.94
CA ASP A 58 -1.08 -12.51 -13.75
C ASP A 58 -0.47 -11.10 -13.68
N PHE A 59 -1.19 -10.07 -14.11
CA PHE A 59 -0.71 -8.70 -13.99
C PHE A 59 -1.39 -7.98 -12.82
N ASP A 60 -0.62 -7.50 -11.89
CA ASP A 60 -1.08 -6.53 -10.88
C ASP A 60 -0.98 -5.11 -11.46
N PHE A 61 -2.06 -4.37 -11.32
CA PHE A 61 -2.11 -2.96 -11.72
C PHE A 61 -2.22 -2.08 -10.49
N PHE A 62 -1.42 -1.05 -10.49
CA PHE A 62 -1.48 0.00 -9.50
C PHE A 62 -2.08 1.25 -10.15
N VAL A 63 -3.20 1.74 -9.62
CA VAL A 63 -3.87 2.92 -10.16
C VAL A 63 -3.90 4.02 -9.12
N HIS A 64 -3.33 5.15 -9.45
CA HIS A 64 -3.40 6.36 -8.65
C HIS A 64 -4.24 7.39 -9.38
N THR A 65 -5.24 7.95 -8.72
CA THR A 65 -6.05 9.04 -9.27
C THR A 65 -5.88 10.31 -8.46
N GLY A 66 -5.98 11.41 -9.14
CA GLY A 66 -6.08 12.74 -8.54
C GLY A 66 -4.98 13.72 -8.95
N PRO A 67 -5.23 15.01 -8.80
CA PRO A 67 -4.20 16.02 -8.97
C PRO A 67 -3.08 15.76 -7.95
N LYS A 68 -1.83 16.04 -8.33
CA LYS A 68 -0.73 16.08 -7.33
C LYS A 68 -1.14 17.05 -6.23
N ARG A 69 -1.60 16.52 -5.12
CA ARG A 69 -1.89 17.34 -3.96
C ARG A 69 -0.57 17.81 -3.39
N LYS A 70 -0.47 19.09 -3.07
CA LYS A 70 0.68 19.61 -2.31
C LYS A 70 0.75 18.82 -0.99
N LYS A 71 1.96 18.48 -0.54
CA LYS A 71 2.17 17.92 0.79
C LYS A 71 1.35 18.71 1.80
N ALA A 72 0.38 18.06 2.43
CA ALA A 72 -0.40 18.71 3.46
C ALA A 72 0.53 18.92 4.66
N ILE A 73 0.64 20.15 5.13
CA ILE A 73 1.27 20.43 6.42
C ILE A 73 0.28 19.92 7.46
N MET A 74 0.52 18.72 7.93
CA MET A 74 -0.23 18.15 9.05
C MET A 74 0.40 18.64 10.34
N SER A 75 -0.35 18.64 11.41
CA SER A 75 0.13 18.97 12.76
C SER A 75 1.34 18.10 13.14
N ASP A 76 1.77 18.11 14.38
CA ASP A 76 2.86 17.29 14.93
C ASP A 76 2.55 15.78 15.03
N CYS A 77 1.40 15.34 14.49
CA CYS A 77 1.03 13.93 14.40
C CYS A 77 1.98 13.15 13.47
N VAL A 78 2.13 11.87 13.72
CA VAL A 78 2.96 10.94 12.95
C VAL A 78 2.12 9.79 12.41
N HIS A 79 2.24 9.54 11.11
CA HIS A 79 1.61 8.40 10.45
C HIS A 79 2.61 7.26 10.31
N ILE A 80 2.41 6.18 11.06
CA ILE A 80 3.26 4.98 11.02
C ILE A 80 2.73 4.05 9.93
N PHE A 81 3.60 3.68 9.00
CA PHE A 81 3.29 2.71 7.95
C PHE A 81 4.11 1.44 8.15
N LEU A 82 3.43 0.31 8.36
CA LEU A 82 4.04 -1.00 8.51
C LEU A 82 4.08 -1.70 7.16
N ILE A 83 5.29 -1.88 6.65
CA ILE A 83 5.57 -2.48 5.35
C ILE A 83 6.30 -3.81 5.59
N GLY A 84 6.02 -4.79 4.77
CA GLY A 84 6.70 -6.08 4.84
C GLY A 84 5.89 -7.19 4.19
N PRO A 85 6.54 -8.30 3.85
CA PRO A 85 5.88 -9.41 3.20
C PRO A 85 4.85 -10.09 4.10
N GLN A 86 4.04 -10.95 3.53
CA GLN A 86 3.03 -11.69 4.27
C GLN A 86 3.65 -12.57 5.35
N GLY A 87 2.98 -12.72 6.50
CA GLY A 87 3.51 -13.47 7.65
C GLY A 87 4.58 -12.75 8.46
N SER A 88 4.95 -11.50 8.10
CA SER A 88 5.96 -10.73 8.83
C SER A 88 5.50 -10.22 10.21
N GLY A 89 4.18 -10.14 10.46
CA GLY A 89 3.61 -9.71 11.74
C GLY A 89 3.07 -8.28 11.75
N LYS A 90 2.86 -7.66 10.57
CA LYS A 90 2.30 -6.31 10.44
C LYS A 90 1.04 -6.09 11.26
N THR A 91 0.02 -6.93 11.06
CA THR A 91 -1.27 -6.80 11.75
C THR A 91 -1.14 -6.94 13.26
N THR A 92 -0.27 -7.84 13.73
CA THR A 92 -0.01 -8.00 15.16
C THR A 92 0.59 -6.75 15.77
N LEU A 93 1.54 -6.14 15.07
CA LEU A 93 2.20 -4.92 15.50
C LEU A 93 1.28 -3.70 15.39
N ALA A 94 0.44 -3.63 14.35
CA ALA A 94 -0.58 -2.58 14.22
C ALA A 94 -1.56 -2.60 15.40
N LYS A 95 -2.09 -3.77 15.77
CA LYS A 95 -2.97 -3.94 16.93
C LYS A 95 -2.28 -3.58 18.26
N GLU A 96 -0.98 -3.78 18.40
CA GLU A 96 -0.25 -3.35 19.59
C GLU A 96 -0.09 -1.82 19.62
N LEU A 97 0.22 -1.19 18.48
CA LEU A 97 0.29 0.27 18.39
C LEU A 97 -1.09 0.93 18.62
N GLU A 98 -2.16 0.31 18.12
CA GLU A 98 -3.54 0.74 18.40
C GLU A 98 -3.84 0.76 19.91
N ARG A 99 -3.46 -0.27 20.68
CA ARG A 99 -3.60 -0.30 22.14
C ARG A 99 -2.83 0.83 22.83
N ARG A 100 -1.83 1.39 22.19
CA ARG A 100 -1.03 2.52 22.66
C ARG A 100 -1.56 3.88 22.23
N GLY A 101 -2.71 3.90 21.55
CA GLY A 101 -3.42 5.12 21.18
C GLY A 101 -3.19 5.61 19.75
N TYR A 102 -2.53 4.83 18.88
CA TYR A 102 -2.49 5.13 17.45
C TYR A 102 -3.82 4.73 16.81
N GLU A 103 -4.41 5.60 16.02
CA GLU A 103 -5.60 5.24 15.26
C GLU A 103 -5.22 4.38 14.05
N GLN A 104 -5.91 3.25 13.87
CA GLN A 104 -5.66 2.40 12.72
C GLN A 104 -6.31 3.01 11.47
N ILE A 105 -5.52 3.19 10.41
CA ILE A 105 -6.02 3.51 9.06
C ILE A 105 -6.26 2.18 8.36
N LEU A 106 -7.54 1.93 8.02
CA LEU A 106 -7.97 0.70 7.37
C LEU A 106 -8.04 0.87 5.86
N ALA A 107 -7.68 -0.19 5.13
CA ALA A 107 -7.91 -0.22 3.70
C ALA A 107 -9.36 -0.56 3.38
N TYR A 108 -9.88 0.02 2.29
CA TYR A 108 -11.14 -0.38 1.65
C TYR A 108 -10.88 -1.57 0.75
N THR A 109 -11.79 -2.52 0.71
CA THR A 109 -11.64 -3.70 -0.17
C THR A 109 -12.97 -4.20 -0.70
N THR A 110 -12.95 -4.67 -1.95
CA THR A 110 -14.09 -5.39 -2.56
C THR A 110 -14.10 -6.87 -2.23
N ARG A 111 -13.04 -7.38 -1.57
CA ARG A 111 -12.99 -8.76 -1.10
C ARG A 111 -14.01 -8.97 0.01
N PRO A 112 -14.83 -10.04 -0.04
CA PRO A 112 -15.71 -10.36 1.07
C PRO A 112 -14.92 -10.67 2.35
N PRO A 113 -15.47 -10.35 3.54
CA PRO A 113 -14.81 -10.65 4.80
C PRO A 113 -14.61 -12.16 4.97
N ARG A 114 -13.52 -12.56 5.63
CA ARG A 114 -13.31 -13.92 6.11
C ARG A 114 -14.08 -14.14 7.43
N ASP A 115 -14.22 -15.40 7.85
CA ASP A 115 -15.00 -15.76 9.04
C ASP A 115 -14.64 -15.00 10.33
N ASN A 116 -13.40 -14.55 10.46
CA ASN A 116 -12.88 -13.87 11.65
C ASN A 116 -12.59 -12.38 11.42
N GLU A 117 -12.96 -11.82 10.27
CA GLU A 117 -12.75 -10.41 9.94
C GLU A 117 -14.02 -9.60 10.22
N ILE A 118 -13.85 -8.39 10.73
CA ILE A 118 -14.92 -7.50 11.17
C ILE A 118 -14.82 -6.18 10.40
N GLU A 119 -15.97 -5.74 9.84
CA GLU A 119 -16.11 -4.42 9.21
C GLU A 119 -15.68 -3.30 10.18
N GLY A 120 -14.86 -2.37 9.66
CA GLY A 120 -14.37 -1.25 10.45
C GLY A 120 -13.31 -1.60 11.51
N VAL A 121 -12.83 -2.86 11.51
CA VAL A 121 -11.75 -3.32 12.41
C VAL A 121 -10.56 -3.88 11.62
N ASP A 122 -10.82 -4.71 10.62
CA ASP A 122 -9.78 -5.30 9.78
C ASP A 122 -9.69 -4.60 8.43
N TYR A 123 -10.82 -4.26 7.84
CA TYR A 123 -10.98 -3.53 6.57
C TYR A 123 -12.31 -2.77 6.57
N HIS A 124 -12.46 -1.85 5.61
CA HIS A 124 -13.75 -1.39 5.13
C HIS A 124 -14.16 -2.26 3.95
N PHE A 125 -15.11 -3.20 4.19
CA PHE A 125 -15.62 -4.11 3.15
C PHE A 125 -16.73 -3.41 2.38
N VAL A 126 -16.47 -3.13 1.11
CA VAL A 126 -17.40 -2.40 0.25
C VAL A 126 -17.76 -3.23 -0.99
N THR A 127 -18.89 -2.94 -1.60
CA THR A 127 -19.26 -3.53 -2.89
C THR A 127 -18.36 -2.95 -4.00
N GLU A 128 -18.28 -3.66 -5.13
CA GLU A 128 -17.58 -3.14 -6.32
C GLU A 128 -18.11 -1.77 -6.72
N SER A 129 -19.43 -1.58 -6.70
CA SER A 129 -20.05 -0.31 -7.09
C SER A 129 -19.71 0.84 -6.13
N GLU A 130 -19.69 0.61 -4.81
CA GLU A 130 -19.28 1.61 -3.82
C GLU A 130 -17.81 1.97 -4.01
N PHE A 131 -16.96 0.97 -4.22
CA PHE A 131 -15.54 1.18 -4.47
C PHE A 131 -15.30 1.99 -5.74
N GLU A 132 -15.95 1.64 -6.84
CA GLU A 132 -15.86 2.35 -8.11
C GLU A 132 -16.32 3.81 -7.98
N ASN A 133 -17.45 4.06 -7.32
CA ASN A 133 -17.94 5.42 -7.11
C ASN A 133 -16.95 6.25 -6.27
N ALA A 134 -16.50 5.75 -5.13
CA ALA A 134 -15.54 6.46 -4.28
C ALA A 134 -14.19 6.71 -5.00
N PHE A 135 -13.78 5.79 -5.89
CA PHE A 135 -12.60 5.96 -6.72
C PHE A 135 -12.80 7.05 -7.78
N LEU A 136 -13.94 7.06 -8.47
CA LEU A 136 -14.28 8.07 -9.49
C LEU A 136 -14.42 9.47 -8.89
N ASP A 137 -14.95 9.55 -7.67
CA ASP A 137 -15.07 10.82 -6.93
C ASP A 137 -13.71 11.31 -6.37
N GLY A 138 -12.64 10.50 -6.55
CA GLY A 138 -11.29 10.83 -6.10
C GLY A 138 -11.11 10.73 -4.58
N GLU A 139 -11.99 10.02 -3.90
CA GLU A 139 -11.91 9.79 -2.46
C GLU A 139 -10.86 8.74 -2.10
N LEU A 140 -10.63 7.76 -2.99
CA LEU A 140 -9.69 6.67 -2.79
C LEU A 140 -8.34 6.93 -3.48
N THR A 141 -7.30 6.36 -2.91
CA THR A 141 -5.93 6.36 -3.42
C THR A 141 -5.27 5.01 -3.22
N CYS A 142 -4.10 4.80 -3.84
CA CYS A 142 -3.35 3.55 -3.73
C CYS A 142 -4.20 2.34 -4.11
N VAL A 143 -4.98 2.48 -5.18
CA VAL A 143 -5.82 1.37 -5.65
C VAL A 143 -4.96 0.25 -6.20
N ARG A 144 -5.13 -0.94 -5.63
CA ARG A 144 -4.46 -2.16 -6.07
C ARG A 144 -5.46 -3.28 -6.30
N THR A 145 -5.35 -3.97 -7.41
CA THR A 145 -6.26 -5.06 -7.77
C THR A 145 -5.48 -6.35 -7.95
N TYR A 146 -5.92 -7.38 -7.27
CA TYR A 146 -5.31 -8.71 -7.31
C TYR A 146 -6.25 -9.72 -7.94
N SER A 147 -5.72 -10.50 -8.88
CA SER A 147 -6.40 -11.71 -9.38
C SER A 147 -6.03 -12.88 -8.48
N THR A 148 -7.02 -13.50 -7.87
CA THR A 148 -6.85 -14.68 -7.00
C THR A 148 -7.66 -15.85 -7.53
N VAL A 149 -7.43 -17.05 -7.00
CA VAL A 149 -8.23 -18.24 -7.31
C VAL A 149 -9.71 -18.10 -6.92
N PHE A 150 -10.02 -17.15 -6.02
CA PHE A 150 -11.37 -16.88 -5.51
C PHE A 150 -12.05 -15.67 -6.16
N GLY A 151 -11.37 -14.94 -7.02
CA GLY A 151 -11.90 -13.75 -7.69
C GLY A 151 -10.87 -12.62 -7.81
N VAL A 152 -11.35 -11.50 -8.33
CA VAL A 152 -10.56 -10.27 -8.49
C VAL A 152 -10.96 -9.30 -7.39
N TRP A 153 -10.01 -8.88 -6.58
CA TRP A 153 -10.26 -8.04 -5.42
C TRP A 153 -9.45 -6.75 -5.49
N SER A 154 -10.11 -5.64 -5.23
CA SER A 154 -9.49 -4.32 -5.17
C SER A 154 -9.29 -3.88 -3.72
N TYR A 155 -8.22 -3.11 -3.51
CA TYR A 155 -7.86 -2.49 -2.23
C TYR A 155 -7.49 -1.04 -2.46
N ALA A 156 -7.80 -0.17 -1.51
CA ALA A 156 -7.45 1.24 -1.57
C ALA A 156 -7.40 1.86 -0.16
N PHE A 157 -6.88 3.07 -0.05
CA PHE A 157 -6.99 3.91 1.14
C PHE A 157 -7.83 5.15 0.82
N ALA A 158 -8.58 5.65 1.82
CA ALA A 158 -9.27 6.92 1.67
C ALA A 158 -8.33 8.09 2.00
N TRP A 159 -8.38 9.14 1.19
CA TRP A 159 -7.65 10.37 1.47
C TRP A 159 -8.09 11.01 2.78
N SER A 160 -9.38 10.93 3.13
CA SER A 160 -9.92 11.42 4.39
C SER A 160 -9.22 10.84 5.60
N ASP A 161 -8.90 9.54 5.58
CA ASP A 161 -8.22 8.86 6.68
C ASP A 161 -6.72 9.20 6.73
N LEU A 162 -6.09 9.30 5.56
CA LEU A 162 -4.68 9.65 5.43
C LEU A 162 -4.37 11.09 5.83
N TYR A 163 -5.34 12.00 5.73
CA TYR A 163 -5.17 13.42 6.11
C TYR A 163 -5.67 13.74 7.52
N ARG A 164 -6.03 12.76 8.32
CA ARG A 164 -6.45 12.99 9.72
C ARG A 164 -5.25 13.50 10.54
N ALA A 165 -5.49 14.52 11.33
CA ALA A 165 -4.47 15.14 12.18
C ALA A 165 -4.34 14.37 13.52
N VAL A 166 -4.09 13.07 13.44
CA VAL A 166 -3.95 12.16 14.60
C VAL A 166 -2.77 11.22 14.38
N ASP A 167 -2.16 10.77 15.46
CA ASP A 167 -1.18 9.69 15.39
C ASP A 167 -1.85 8.42 14.90
N SER A 168 -1.35 7.86 13.82
CA SER A 168 -2.01 6.71 13.18
C SER A 168 -1.04 5.62 12.77
N VAL A 169 -1.58 4.43 12.53
CA VAL A 169 -0.86 3.27 12.00
C VAL A 169 -1.64 2.63 10.86
N ALA A 170 -0.94 2.28 9.79
CA ALA A 170 -1.50 1.51 8.67
C ALA A 170 -0.59 0.35 8.29
N VAL A 171 -1.21 -0.72 7.79
CA VAL A 171 -0.51 -1.81 7.09
C VAL A 171 -0.61 -1.54 5.60
N ILE A 172 0.52 -1.44 4.92
CA ILE A 172 0.58 -0.99 3.54
C ILE A 172 1.56 -1.82 2.72
N ASP A 173 1.32 -1.90 1.42
CA ASP A 173 2.30 -2.43 0.48
C ASP A 173 3.35 -1.37 0.12
N PRO A 174 4.49 -1.82 -0.44
CA PRO A 174 5.62 -0.93 -0.73
C PRO A 174 5.32 0.22 -1.69
N GLU A 175 4.59 -0.06 -2.77
CA GLU A 175 4.31 0.94 -3.81
C GLU A 175 3.34 2.01 -3.29
N SER A 176 2.30 1.57 -2.57
CA SER A 176 1.38 2.48 -1.87
C SER A 176 2.12 3.37 -0.87
N TYR A 177 3.07 2.80 -0.14
CA TYR A 177 3.90 3.57 0.80
C TYR A 177 4.70 4.67 0.09
N LEU A 178 5.39 4.34 -1.00
CA LEU A 178 6.16 5.33 -1.77
C LEU A 178 5.27 6.46 -2.29
N HIS A 179 4.09 6.11 -2.80
CA HIS A 179 3.12 7.12 -3.26
C HIS A 179 2.67 8.04 -2.12
N ILE A 180 2.32 7.49 -0.96
CA ILE A 180 1.88 8.27 0.20
C ILE A 180 3.04 9.11 0.75
N TYR A 181 4.25 8.56 0.78
CA TYR A 181 5.44 9.27 1.25
C TYR A 181 5.70 10.57 0.46
N ASP A 182 5.38 10.59 -0.83
CA ASP A 182 5.50 11.78 -1.68
C ASP A 182 4.36 12.80 -1.48
N GLN A 183 3.24 12.37 -0.90
CA GLN A 183 2.03 13.19 -0.78
C GLN A 183 1.79 13.74 0.63
N ILE A 184 2.24 13.03 1.65
CA ILE A 184 1.94 13.33 3.06
C ILE A 184 3.23 13.57 3.82
N GLU A 185 3.24 14.61 4.64
CA GLU A 185 4.33 14.86 5.60
C GLU A 185 4.16 13.96 6.84
N ASN A 186 5.19 13.90 7.68
CA ASN A 186 5.18 13.16 8.94
C ASN A 186 4.94 11.63 8.79
N VAL A 187 5.35 11.08 7.67
CA VAL A 187 5.28 9.64 7.38
C VAL A 187 6.49 8.91 7.98
N PHE A 188 6.22 7.90 8.79
CA PHE A 188 7.23 7.06 9.44
C PHE A 188 7.09 5.60 8.96
N GLY A 189 7.85 5.23 7.94
CA GLY A 189 7.85 3.88 7.38
C GLY A 189 8.69 2.91 8.21
N ILE A 190 8.13 1.72 8.48
CA ILE A 190 8.78 0.62 9.18
C ILE A 190 8.75 -0.62 8.29
N TYR A 191 9.91 -1.11 7.95
CA TYR A 191 10.04 -2.34 7.17
C TYR A 191 10.24 -3.55 8.09
N LEU A 192 9.34 -4.53 7.97
CA LEU A 192 9.41 -5.81 8.68
C LEU A 192 10.12 -6.85 7.80
N ASP A 193 11.41 -7.04 8.04
CA ASP A 193 12.29 -7.90 7.29
C ASP A 193 12.42 -9.27 7.96
N VAL A 194 11.39 -10.11 7.80
CA VAL A 194 11.31 -11.42 8.43
C VAL A 194 11.72 -12.52 7.44
N PRO A 195 12.60 -13.45 7.83
CA PRO A 195 13.03 -14.55 6.96
C PRO A 195 11.86 -15.40 6.44
N ASP A 196 12.00 -15.91 5.22
CA ASP A 196 10.95 -16.62 4.49
C ASP A 196 10.49 -17.90 5.20
N ASP A 197 11.42 -18.66 5.76
CA ASP A 197 11.13 -19.88 6.52
C ASP A 197 10.24 -19.58 7.75
N VAL A 198 10.53 -18.49 8.45
CA VAL A 198 9.73 -18.04 9.61
C VAL A 198 8.35 -17.57 9.16
N ARG A 199 8.26 -16.84 8.05
CA ARG A 199 6.98 -16.37 7.50
C ARG A 199 6.11 -17.54 7.06
N LYS A 200 6.69 -18.50 6.32
CA LYS A 200 6.01 -19.72 5.86
C LYS A 200 5.47 -20.53 7.04
N ALA A 201 6.30 -20.74 8.07
CA ALA A 201 5.86 -21.45 9.28
C ALA A 201 4.69 -20.77 9.98
N ARG A 202 4.68 -19.42 10.07
CA ARG A 202 3.57 -18.65 10.67
C ARG A 202 2.28 -18.79 9.88
N LEU A 203 2.36 -18.75 8.55
CA LEU A 203 1.19 -18.86 7.67
C LEU A 203 0.56 -20.26 7.76
N LEU A 204 1.40 -21.32 7.82
CA LEU A 204 0.94 -22.70 8.04
C LEU A 204 0.26 -22.87 9.40
N VAL A 205 0.82 -22.31 10.47
CA VAL A 205 0.21 -22.34 11.81
C VAL A 205 -1.12 -21.59 11.85
N ARG A 206 -1.26 -20.52 11.05
CA ARG A 206 -2.52 -19.78 10.91
C ARG A 206 -3.61 -20.58 10.18
N GLY A 207 -3.24 -21.65 9.45
CA GLY A 207 -4.14 -22.49 8.70
C GLY A 207 -4.38 -22.05 7.25
N ASP A 208 -3.50 -21.21 6.70
CA ASP A 208 -3.56 -20.82 5.29
C ASP A 208 -3.26 -22.04 4.40
N ASP A 209 -3.87 -22.07 3.22
CA ASP A 209 -3.66 -23.13 2.23
C ASP A 209 -2.19 -23.12 1.74
N PRO A 210 -1.51 -24.30 1.71
CA PRO A 210 -0.09 -24.35 1.35
C PRO A 210 0.22 -23.85 -0.08
N GLU A 211 -0.63 -24.14 -1.07
CA GLU A 211 -0.41 -23.68 -2.45
C GLU A 211 -0.57 -22.16 -2.54
N GLU A 212 -1.55 -21.62 -1.83
CA GLU A 212 -1.75 -20.18 -1.74
C GLU A 212 -0.60 -19.49 -0.98
N ILE A 213 -0.02 -20.12 0.05
CA ILE A 213 1.16 -19.62 0.74
C ILE A 213 2.33 -19.49 -0.25
N ASP A 214 2.64 -20.55 -1.00
CA ASP A 214 3.77 -20.56 -1.93
C ASP A 214 3.57 -19.51 -3.04
N ARG A 215 2.38 -19.43 -3.63
CA ARG A 215 2.03 -18.40 -4.62
C ARG A 215 2.25 -16.98 -4.09
N ARG A 216 1.82 -16.72 -2.85
CA ARG A 216 1.95 -15.39 -2.23
C ARG A 216 3.37 -15.06 -1.84
N MET A 217 4.15 -16.05 -1.43
CA MET A 217 5.57 -15.85 -1.13
C MET A 217 6.37 -15.51 -2.38
N GLU A 218 6.04 -16.11 -3.53
CA GLU A 218 6.62 -15.74 -4.82
C GLU A 218 6.24 -14.30 -5.22
N ALA A 219 4.97 -13.93 -5.03
CA ALA A 219 4.50 -12.57 -5.25
C ALA A 219 5.23 -11.55 -4.39
N ASP A 220 5.33 -11.82 -3.08
CA ASP A 220 6.10 -10.99 -2.14
C ASP A 220 7.56 -10.84 -2.60
N ALA A 221 8.21 -11.94 -3.02
CA ALA A 221 9.60 -11.88 -3.47
C ALA A 221 9.79 -10.93 -4.66
N MET A 222 8.82 -10.86 -5.56
CA MET A 222 8.83 -9.91 -6.69
C MET A 222 8.57 -8.48 -6.24
N ASP A 223 7.51 -8.28 -5.44
CA ASP A 223 7.13 -6.95 -4.95
C ASP A 223 8.27 -6.30 -4.14
N PHE A 224 8.99 -7.08 -3.35
CA PHE A 224 10.06 -6.60 -2.50
C PHE A 224 11.45 -6.60 -3.13
N SER A 225 11.69 -7.36 -4.20
CA SER A 225 13.00 -7.39 -4.87
C SER A 225 13.37 -6.09 -5.58
N SER A 226 12.38 -5.40 -6.15
CA SER A 226 12.59 -4.13 -6.85
C SER A 226 12.72 -2.93 -5.91
N ILE A 227 12.42 -3.14 -4.65
CA ILE A 227 12.22 -2.09 -3.66
C ILE A 227 13.44 -1.89 -2.76
N ASP A 228 14.34 -2.87 -2.70
CA ASP A 228 15.48 -2.88 -1.75
C ASP A 228 16.40 -1.65 -1.87
N MET A 229 16.52 -1.03 -3.04
CA MET A 229 17.30 0.22 -3.23
C MET A 229 16.53 1.47 -2.76
N CYS A 230 15.23 1.58 -3.07
CA CYS A 230 14.43 2.74 -2.67
C CYS A 230 14.04 2.73 -1.18
N PHE A 231 13.83 1.53 -0.61
CA PHE A 231 13.40 1.40 0.80
C PHE A 231 14.47 1.77 1.81
N LYS A 232 15.74 1.52 1.52
CA LYS A 232 16.83 1.93 2.42
C LYS A 232 16.82 3.43 2.67
N GLU A 233 16.32 4.19 1.69
CA GLU A 233 16.31 5.65 1.74
C GLU A 233 15.04 6.22 2.41
N VAL A 234 13.89 5.56 2.30
CA VAL A 234 12.60 6.11 2.75
C VAL A 234 12.05 5.47 4.02
N CYS A 235 12.38 4.20 4.33
CA CYS A 235 12.00 3.60 5.60
C CYS A 235 12.92 4.04 6.74
N LYS A 236 12.29 4.53 7.81
CA LYS A 236 13.00 5.09 8.98
C LYS A 236 13.46 4.03 9.98
N LEU A 237 12.87 2.83 9.92
CA LEU A 237 13.19 1.74 10.84
C LEU A 237 13.04 0.39 10.15
N ARG A 238 13.97 -0.53 10.42
CA ARG A 238 13.91 -1.92 10.00
C ARG A 238 13.82 -2.84 11.22
N ILE A 239 12.88 -3.78 11.20
CA ILE A 239 12.66 -4.77 12.26
C ILE A 239 12.79 -6.17 11.65
N GLY A 240 13.80 -6.92 12.09
CA GLY A 240 14.11 -8.24 11.54
C GLY A 240 13.14 -9.35 11.95
N MET A 241 12.46 -9.23 13.10
CA MET A 241 11.50 -10.24 13.54
C MET A 241 10.62 -9.70 14.66
N VAL A 242 9.29 -9.74 14.45
CA VAL A 242 8.32 -9.41 15.50
C VAL A 242 8.11 -10.66 16.37
N ARG A 243 8.83 -10.73 17.49
CA ARG A 243 8.68 -11.79 18.50
C ARG A 243 7.90 -11.34 19.73
N ARG A 244 8.11 -10.10 20.12
CA ARG A 244 7.52 -9.44 21.26
C ARG A 244 6.95 -8.11 20.79
N PRO A 245 5.67 -8.08 20.35
CA PRO A 245 5.05 -6.88 19.80
C PRO A 245 5.10 -5.69 20.78
N ASP A 246 5.01 -5.95 22.07
CA ASP A 246 5.15 -4.95 23.13
C ASP A 246 6.54 -4.28 23.14
N ILE A 247 7.63 -5.06 23.04
CA ILE A 247 9.00 -4.53 23.00
C ILE A 247 9.27 -3.81 21.69
N ASP A 248 8.79 -4.38 20.58
CA ASP A 248 8.95 -3.76 19.26
C ASP A 248 8.20 -2.42 19.20
N ALA A 249 7.01 -2.33 19.81
CA ALA A 249 6.26 -1.09 19.93
C ALA A 249 6.98 -0.05 20.79
N ASP A 250 7.58 -0.42 21.92
CA ASP A 250 8.41 0.50 22.75
C ASP A 250 9.58 1.09 21.93
N ARG A 251 10.23 0.24 21.13
CA ARG A 251 11.29 0.66 20.22
C ARG A 251 10.79 1.64 19.17
N ILE A 252 9.63 1.35 18.56
CA ILE A 252 8.99 2.21 17.56
C ILE A 252 8.68 3.57 18.18
N GLU A 253 8.02 3.62 19.33
CA GLU A 253 7.66 4.87 20.00
C GLU A 253 8.88 5.73 20.32
N SER A 254 9.99 5.11 20.71
CA SER A 254 11.25 5.84 20.92
C SER A 254 11.74 6.53 19.64
N HIS A 255 11.71 5.84 18.50
CA HIS A 255 12.09 6.40 17.21
C HIS A 255 11.09 7.45 16.70
N VAL A 256 9.79 7.20 16.86
CA VAL A 256 8.72 8.16 16.51
C VAL A 256 8.86 9.45 17.32
N ARG A 257 9.18 9.34 18.61
CA ARG A 257 9.43 10.52 19.46
C ARG A 257 10.62 11.33 18.97
N ALA A 258 11.71 10.67 18.60
CA ALA A 258 12.87 11.34 18.02
C ALA A 258 12.53 12.02 16.68
N PHE A 259 11.78 11.34 15.84
CA PHE A 259 11.30 11.84 14.55
C PHE A 259 10.40 13.07 14.73
N ARG A 260 9.41 13.01 15.63
CA ARG A 260 8.53 14.15 15.97
C ARG A 260 9.32 15.37 16.45
N ASN A 261 10.31 15.17 17.29
CA ASN A 261 11.16 16.26 17.77
C ASN A 261 11.93 16.93 16.63
N ARG A 262 12.33 16.20 15.59
CA ARG A 262 12.97 16.78 14.39
C ARG A 262 11.97 17.62 13.59
N ILE A 263 10.74 17.12 13.40
CA ILE A 263 9.66 17.87 12.74
C ILE A 263 9.42 19.20 13.46
N LEU A 264 9.25 19.17 14.78
CA LEU A 264 8.99 20.37 15.59
C LEU A 264 10.13 21.40 15.55
N ARG A 265 11.37 20.97 15.28
CA ARG A 265 12.51 21.87 15.10
C ARG A 265 12.63 22.44 13.69
N GLY A 266 11.75 22.04 12.77
CA GLY A 266 11.84 22.42 11.36
C GLY A 266 13.09 21.88 10.66
N GLU A 267 13.71 20.82 11.20
CA GLU A 267 14.85 20.16 10.61
C GLU A 267 14.38 19.46 9.33
N ASN A 268 14.86 19.96 8.20
CA ASN A 268 14.50 19.44 6.87
C ASN A 268 14.83 17.94 6.83
N MET A 269 13.87 17.13 6.38
CA MET A 269 14.02 15.67 6.24
C MET A 269 14.85 15.30 5.00
N ALA A 270 15.65 16.24 4.48
CA ALA A 270 16.66 15.95 3.49
C ALA A 270 17.67 14.96 4.09
N TYR A 271 17.90 13.88 3.38
CA TYR A 271 18.78 12.77 3.70
C TYR A 271 20.07 13.22 4.38
N ASP A 272 20.40 12.68 5.55
CA ASP A 272 21.77 12.64 6.02
C ASP A 272 22.52 11.68 5.08
N GLU A 273 23.21 12.25 4.10
CA GLU A 273 24.29 11.57 3.39
C GLU A 273 25.41 11.31 4.39
N GLY A 274 25.39 10.15 5.03
CA GLY A 274 26.42 9.68 5.93
C GLY A 274 26.84 8.27 5.57
#